data_780cb21939f5cbf66166a97427a97f4e
#
_entry.id   780cb21939f5cbf66166a97427a97f4e
#
_cell.length_a   1.000
_cell.length_b   1.000
_cell.length_c   1.000
_cell.angle_alpha   90.00
_cell.angle_beta   90.00
_cell.angle_gamma   90.00
#
_symmetry.space_group_name_H-M   'P 1'
#
loop_
_entity.id
_entity.type
_entity.pdbx_description
1 polymer ?
#
loop_
_entity_poly.entity_id
_entity_poly.type
_entity_poly.pdbx_seq_one_letter_code
_entity_poly.pdbx_strand_id
1 'polypeptide(L)'
;MVVTGFKAFDSKTNNRYGMHFEEKKVYSVDGNIKFGTCGNGYHMCTNLEDTLRYVDNYDNIVIGEVIGFGDIDQYDDEYNGYYDMYAVRKLYIRRFISREEMIKMML
;
A
#
# COMPACT_ATOMS: atom_id res chain seq x y z
N MET A 1 -13.80 9.61 0.11
CA MET A 1 -12.61 9.72 0.97
C MET A 1 -11.36 9.49 0.12
N VAL A 2 -10.30 10.16 0.46
CA VAL A 2 -8.98 10.01 -0.17
C VAL A 2 -7.97 9.73 0.93
N VAL A 3 -7.12 8.70 0.74
CA VAL A 3 -6.10 8.31 1.71
C VAL A 3 -4.73 8.41 1.03
N THR A 4 -3.83 9.17 1.62
CA THR A 4 -2.44 9.23 1.16
C THR A 4 -1.58 8.36 2.05
N GLY A 5 -0.61 7.69 1.48
CA GLY A 5 0.26 6.81 2.26
C GLY A 5 1.25 6.04 1.42
N PHE A 6 1.49 4.79 1.81
CA PHE A 6 2.56 3.97 1.27
C PHE A 6 2.07 2.56 0.97
N LYS A 7 2.72 1.92 0.01
CA LYS A 7 2.50 0.53 -0.33
C LYS A 7 3.84 -0.11 -0.74
N ALA A 8 4.06 -1.35 -0.30
CA ALA A 8 5.27 -2.10 -0.66
C ALA A 8 5.06 -2.87 -1.96
N PHE A 9 6.07 -2.85 -2.83
CA PHE A 9 6.11 -3.56 -4.10
C PHE A 9 7.42 -4.34 -4.21
N ASP A 10 7.44 -5.34 -5.09
CA ASP A 10 8.68 -6.05 -5.41
C ASP A 10 9.63 -5.13 -6.16
N SER A 11 10.90 -5.06 -5.71
CA SER A 11 11.87 -4.09 -6.25
C SER A 11 12.38 -4.44 -7.65
N LYS A 12 12.33 -5.71 -8.04
CA LYS A 12 12.89 -6.14 -9.33
C LYS A 12 11.94 -5.85 -10.47
N THR A 13 10.64 -6.02 -10.24
CA THR A 13 9.63 -5.95 -11.28
C THR A 13 8.54 -4.92 -10.98
N ASN A 14 8.63 -4.27 -9.81
CA ASN A 14 7.55 -3.43 -9.29
C ASN A 14 6.22 -4.17 -9.25
N ASN A 15 6.30 -5.48 -9.03
CA ASN A 15 5.13 -6.35 -9.00
C ASN A 15 4.58 -6.54 -7.60
N ARG A 16 3.29 -6.78 -7.54
CA ARG A 16 2.62 -7.27 -6.34
C ARG A 16 1.47 -8.16 -6.80
N TYR A 17 1.42 -9.39 -6.32
CA TYR A 17 0.36 -10.35 -6.66
C TYR A 17 0.20 -10.56 -8.17
N GLY A 18 1.32 -10.65 -8.90
CA GLY A 18 1.30 -10.88 -10.34
C GLY A 18 1.01 -9.68 -11.21
N MET A 19 0.81 -8.50 -10.63
CA MET A 19 0.58 -7.26 -11.34
C MET A 19 1.84 -6.41 -11.39
N HIS A 20 2.08 -5.78 -12.54
CA HIS A 20 3.17 -4.82 -12.71
C HIS A 20 2.63 -3.41 -12.48
N PHE A 21 3.30 -2.64 -11.62
CA PHE A 21 2.90 -1.29 -11.27
C PHE A 21 3.92 -0.27 -11.75
N GLU A 22 3.42 0.89 -12.19
CA GLU A 22 4.24 1.99 -12.71
C GLU A 22 3.84 3.29 -12.04
N GLU A 23 4.81 4.23 -11.94
CA GLU A 23 4.54 5.57 -11.43
C GLU A 23 3.56 6.33 -12.31
N LYS A 24 2.82 7.25 -11.69
CA LYS A 24 1.91 8.19 -12.35
C LYS A 24 0.74 7.52 -13.05
N LYS A 25 0.34 6.33 -12.57
CA LYS A 25 -0.79 5.60 -13.11
C LYS A 25 -1.81 5.29 -12.03
N VAL A 26 -3.07 5.18 -12.44
CA VAL A 26 -4.18 4.77 -11.60
C VAL A 26 -4.52 3.32 -11.89
N TYR A 27 -4.67 2.53 -10.84
CA TYR A 27 -5.10 1.13 -10.90
C TYR A 27 -6.44 0.99 -10.22
N SER A 28 -7.26 0.09 -10.71
CA SER A 28 -8.61 -0.13 -10.16
C SER A 28 -8.94 -1.61 -10.12
N VAL A 29 -9.71 -2.03 -9.11
CA VAL A 29 -10.22 -3.39 -9.00
C VAL A 29 -11.74 -3.36 -8.86
N ASP A 30 -12.38 -4.44 -9.28
CA ASP A 30 -13.82 -4.64 -9.15
C ASP A 30 -14.17 -5.35 -7.83
N GLY A 31 -15.44 -5.50 -7.57
CA GLY A 31 -15.95 -6.23 -6.41
C GLY A 31 -16.03 -5.40 -5.14
N ASN A 32 -16.50 -6.01 -4.08
CA ASN A 32 -16.58 -5.36 -2.78
C ASN A 32 -15.18 -5.18 -2.19
N ILE A 33 -14.89 -3.99 -1.71
CA ILE A 33 -13.60 -3.69 -1.12
C ILE A 33 -13.61 -4.12 0.34
N LYS A 34 -12.64 -4.99 0.70
CA LYS A 34 -12.52 -5.50 2.05
C LYS A 34 -11.07 -5.75 2.40
N PHE A 35 -10.64 -5.22 3.54
CA PHE A 35 -9.29 -5.42 4.06
C PHE A 35 -9.09 -6.86 4.53
N GLY A 36 -7.90 -7.42 4.32
CA GLY A 36 -7.50 -8.72 4.83
C GLY A 36 -6.94 -9.65 3.77
N THR A 37 -6.43 -10.81 4.19
CA THR A 37 -5.82 -11.80 3.30
C THR A 37 -6.81 -12.42 2.32
N CYS A 38 -8.07 -12.55 2.73
CA CYS A 38 -9.15 -13.02 1.86
C CYS A 38 -10.01 -11.86 1.36
N GLY A 39 -9.47 -10.65 1.42
CA GLY A 39 -10.17 -9.45 1.03
C GLY A 39 -10.01 -9.11 -0.43
N ASN A 40 -10.35 -7.88 -0.77
CA ASN A 40 -10.27 -7.34 -2.12
C ASN A 40 -9.93 -5.87 -2.06
N GLY A 41 -9.07 -5.42 -2.97
CA GLY A 41 -8.61 -4.04 -3.03
C GLY A 41 -7.11 -3.94 -2.92
N TYR A 42 -6.61 -2.73 -3.15
CA TYR A 42 -5.19 -2.45 -2.93
C TYR A 42 -4.98 -2.10 -1.46
N HIS A 43 -4.12 -2.85 -0.79
CA HIS A 43 -3.83 -2.64 0.62
C HIS A 43 -2.71 -1.62 0.76
N MET A 44 -2.92 -0.64 1.63
CA MET A 44 -1.95 0.43 1.87
C MET A 44 -2.00 0.89 3.32
N CYS A 45 -0.96 1.59 3.75
CA CYS A 45 -0.87 2.16 5.09
C CYS A 45 -0.59 3.66 4.99
N THR A 46 -1.04 4.43 5.98
CA THR A 46 -0.81 5.88 5.98
C THR A 46 0.59 6.23 6.48
N ASN A 47 1.26 5.33 7.18
CA ASN A 47 2.62 5.58 7.65
C ASN A 47 3.59 4.48 7.18
N LEU A 48 4.86 4.84 7.11
CA LEU A 48 5.89 3.96 6.59
C LEU A 48 6.14 2.75 7.49
N GLU A 49 6.11 2.93 8.80
CA GLU A 49 6.36 1.84 9.75
C GLU A 49 5.37 0.69 9.57
N ASP A 50 4.08 1.02 9.47
CA ASP A 50 3.06 -0.01 9.27
C ASP A 50 3.20 -0.70 7.93
N THR A 51 3.59 0.04 6.90
CA THR A 51 3.86 -0.53 5.58
C THR A 51 4.96 -1.58 5.64
N LEU A 52 6.02 -1.31 6.39
CA LEU A 52 7.17 -2.20 6.51
C LEU A 52 6.86 -3.48 7.30
N ARG A 53 5.81 -3.50 8.11
CA ARG A 53 5.38 -4.71 8.82
C ARG A 53 4.93 -5.84 7.88
N TYR A 54 4.56 -5.51 6.65
CA TYR A 54 4.11 -6.48 5.65
C TYR A 54 5.24 -6.97 4.75
N VAL A 55 6.49 -6.64 5.09
CA VAL A 55 7.63 -6.96 4.24
C VAL A 55 8.51 -7.99 4.95
N ASP A 56 8.71 -9.14 4.30
CA ASP A 56 9.55 -10.21 4.83
C ASP A 56 11.03 -10.01 4.49
N ASN A 57 11.31 -9.33 3.39
CA ASN A 57 12.67 -9.13 2.91
C ASN A 57 12.85 -7.72 2.34
N TYR A 58 13.50 -6.87 3.11
CA TYR A 58 13.70 -5.46 2.74
C TYR A 58 14.60 -5.27 1.52
N ASP A 59 15.42 -6.27 1.18
CA ASP A 59 16.32 -6.16 0.04
C ASP A 59 15.59 -6.26 -1.30
N ASN A 60 14.38 -6.80 -1.30
CA ASN A 60 13.60 -7.05 -2.50
C ASN A 60 12.36 -6.19 -2.60
N ILE A 61 12.32 -5.06 -1.91
CA ILE A 61 11.16 -4.17 -1.95
C ILE A 61 11.52 -2.78 -2.43
N VAL A 62 10.51 -2.13 -2.98
CA VAL A 62 10.47 -0.68 -3.19
C VAL A 62 9.16 -0.18 -2.59
N ILE A 63 9.20 1.00 -1.99
CA ILE A 63 8.00 1.62 -1.40
C ILE A 63 7.46 2.63 -2.38
N GLY A 64 6.15 2.57 -2.65
CA GLY A 64 5.45 3.59 -3.42
C GLY A 64 4.75 4.57 -2.52
N GLU A 65 4.87 5.85 -2.82
CA GLU A 65 3.98 6.87 -2.28
C GLU A 65 2.70 6.82 -3.10
N VAL A 66 1.57 6.58 -2.43
CA VAL A 66 0.32 6.28 -3.12
C VAL A 66 -0.83 7.13 -2.59
N ILE A 67 -1.86 7.24 -3.42
CA ILE A 67 -3.14 7.84 -3.04
C ILE A 67 -4.21 6.81 -3.32
N GLY A 68 -4.95 6.43 -2.27
CA GLY A 68 -6.08 5.52 -2.37
C GLY A 68 -7.39 6.27 -2.37
N PHE A 69 -8.32 5.87 -3.22
CA PHE A 69 -9.63 6.53 -3.34
C PHE A 69 -10.70 5.58 -3.89
N GLY A 70 -11.91 6.09 -4.03
CA GLY A 70 -13.07 5.29 -4.36
C GLY A 70 -13.62 4.62 -3.11
N ASP A 71 -14.03 3.37 -3.22
CA ASP A 71 -14.47 2.61 -2.06
C ASP A 71 -13.26 2.24 -1.20
N ILE A 72 -13.40 2.41 0.10
CA ILE A 72 -12.31 2.22 1.05
C ILE A 72 -12.83 1.42 2.24
N ASP A 73 -12.04 0.41 2.64
CA ASP A 73 -12.29 -0.34 3.86
C ASP A 73 -11.07 -0.19 4.79
N GLN A 74 -11.31 0.40 5.95
CA GLN A 74 -10.27 0.58 6.96
C GLN A 74 -10.15 -0.68 7.83
N TYR A 75 -8.93 -1.09 8.12
CA TYR A 75 -8.70 -2.20 9.04
C TYR A 75 -9.20 -1.84 10.43
N ASP A 76 -10.04 -2.71 10.99
CA ASP A 76 -10.60 -2.57 12.33
C ASP A 76 -10.23 -3.80 13.14
N ASP A 77 -9.55 -3.57 14.26
CA ASP A 77 -9.25 -4.62 15.24
C ASP A 77 -10.14 -4.38 16.47
N GLU A 78 -11.03 -5.32 16.75
CA GLU A 78 -11.97 -5.22 17.88
C GLU A 78 -11.29 -4.94 19.21
N TYR A 79 -10.06 -5.40 19.37
CA TYR A 79 -9.33 -5.29 20.66
C TYR A 79 -8.47 -4.03 20.74
N ASN A 80 -7.96 -3.56 19.61
CA ASN A 80 -6.97 -2.47 19.58
C ASN A 80 -7.46 -1.22 18.84
N GLY A 81 -8.68 -1.24 18.32
CA GLY A 81 -9.26 -0.12 17.58
C GLY A 81 -8.82 -0.11 16.12
N TYR A 82 -8.88 1.07 15.50
CA TYR A 82 -8.54 1.23 14.10
C TYR A 82 -7.04 1.41 13.91
N TYR A 83 -6.51 0.77 12.88
CA TYR A 83 -5.14 0.97 12.43
C TYR A 83 -5.12 1.86 11.19
N ASP A 84 -3.96 2.44 10.89
CA ASP A 84 -3.78 3.29 9.71
C ASP A 84 -3.55 2.45 8.45
N MET A 85 -4.37 1.42 8.27
CA MET A 85 -4.30 0.46 7.17
C MET A 85 -5.64 0.40 6.45
N TYR A 86 -5.57 0.35 5.11
CA TYR A 86 -6.76 0.46 4.27
C TYR A 86 -6.67 -0.50 3.09
N ALA A 87 -7.84 -0.97 2.62
CA ALA A 87 -8.00 -1.54 1.29
C ALA A 87 -8.78 -0.52 0.46
N VAL A 88 -8.32 -0.24 -0.75
CA VAL A 88 -8.90 0.78 -1.61
C VAL A 88 -9.23 0.24 -2.99
N ARG A 89 -10.31 0.77 -3.59
CA ARG A 89 -10.71 0.39 -4.94
C ARG A 89 -9.75 0.91 -6.00
N LYS A 90 -9.30 2.16 -5.84
CA LYS A 90 -8.43 2.83 -6.80
C LYS A 90 -7.15 3.29 -6.12
N LEU A 91 -6.04 3.09 -6.82
CA LEU A 91 -4.71 3.40 -6.31
C LEU A 91 -3.96 4.20 -7.37
N TYR A 92 -3.53 5.40 -7.01
CA TYR A 92 -2.62 6.22 -7.82
C TYR A 92 -1.23 6.14 -7.22
N ILE A 93 -0.24 5.79 -8.04
CA ILE A 93 1.16 5.71 -7.61
C ILE A 93 1.85 7.01 -7.97
N ARG A 94 2.18 7.81 -6.95
CA ARG A 94 2.85 9.09 -7.17
C ARG A 94 4.29 8.90 -7.60
N ARG A 95 5.02 8.06 -6.87
CA ARG A 95 6.42 7.72 -7.17
C ARG A 95 6.86 6.54 -6.32
N PHE A 96 7.89 5.86 -6.77
CA PHE A 96 8.60 4.89 -5.94
C PHE A 96 9.75 5.59 -5.23
N ILE A 97 9.99 5.25 -3.97
CA ILE A 97 11.08 5.80 -3.19
C ILE A 97 12.17 4.74 -3.04
N SER A 98 13.43 5.18 -3.14
CA SER A 98 14.57 4.31 -3.00
C SER A 98 14.73 3.85 -1.55
N ARG A 99 15.48 2.76 -1.35
CA ARG A 99 15.82 2.27 -0.01
C ARG A 99 16.53 3.34 0.81
N GLU A 100 17.43 4.10 0.19
CA GLU A 100 18.16 5.17 0.86
C GLU A 100 17.22 6.28 1.33
N GLU A 101 16.30 6.68 0.47
CA GLU A 101 15.31 7.70 0.81
C GLU A 101 14.37 7.18 1.92
N MET A 102 13.96 5.93 1.84
CA MET A 102 13.15 5.29 2.86
C MET A 102 13.80 5.36 4.23
N ILE A 103 15.08 5.04 4.30
CA ILE A 103 15.86 5.09 5.56
C ILE A 103 15.86 6.51 6.12
N LYS A 104 16.08 7.51 5.27
CA LYS A 104 16.05 8.93 5.70
C LYS A 104 14.70 9.33 6.27
N MET A 105 13.62 8.84 5.70
CA MET A 105 12.26 9.15 6.17
C MET A 105 11.96 8.52 7.54
N MET A 106 12.66 7.46 7.91
CA MET A 106 12.47 6.78 9.18
C MET A 106 13.29 7.41 10.32
N LEU A 107 14.24 8.23 10.00
CA LEU A 107 15.04 8.94 10.99
C LEU A 107 14.36 10.24 11.39
#